data_6a776d47e8cadfa05eecbbe951f02d2a
#
_entry.id   6a776d47e8cadfa05eecbbe951f02d2a
#
_cell.length_a   1.000
_cell.length_b   1.000
_cell.length_c   1.000
_cell.angle_alpha   90.00
_cell.angle_beta   90.00
_cell.angle_gamma   90.00
#
_symmetry.space_group_name_H-M   'P 1'
#
loop_
_entity.id
_entity.type
_entity.pdbx_description
1 polymer ?
#
loop_
_entity_poly.entity_id
_entity_poly.type
_entity_poly.pdbx_seq_one_letter_code
_entity_poly.pdbx_strand_id
1 'polypeptide(L)'
;MNATINLENHFPVLLNELVSIISPLYGGTFIDCTFGAGGYSKRILENNSNNIVALDRDNSVNSVANQFHTKYKKRFKFYNKKFSDIDQIKEDNIKAIIFDLGYSLNQISDLNRGISFNSKGKLDMRMGLNDFSCDDVISKMSQQNLFKIFKYFGDEKYAKPISKKIVQLRKNKKIKTENLVEIIESVKKRKVEKINPLKFFKLLEFL
;
A
#
# COMPACT_ATOMS: atom_id res chain seq x y z
N MET A 1 13.20 16.75 4.83
CA MET A 1 14.15 16.04 3.95
C MET A 1 13.32 15.11 3.09
N ASN A 2 13.23 15.42 1.79
CA ASN A 2 12.52 14.54 0.85
C ASN A 2 13.39 13.31 0.62
N ALA A 3 12.92 12.14 1.02
CA ALA A 3 13.58 10.89 0.66
C ALA A 3 13.56 10.77 -0.87
N THR A 4 14.73 10.87 -1.48
CA THR A 4 14.89 10.65 -2.91
C THR A 4 14.60 9.17 -3.16
N ILE A 5 13.50 8.88 -3.86
CA ILE A 5 13.15 7.51 -4.23
C ILE A 5 14.26 7.02 -5.16
N ASN A 6 15.05 6.07 -4.68
CA ASN A 6 16.11 5.47 -5.47
C ASN A 6 15.48 4.43 -6.42
N LEU A 7 15.24 4.83 -7.66
CA LEU A 7 14.61 4.02 -8.70
C LEU A 7 15.44 2.79 -9.13
N GLU A 8 16.72 2.77 -8.78
CA GLU A 8 17.65 1.74 -9.27
C GLU A 8 17.53 0.39 -8.56
N ASN A 9 16.90 0.32 -7.38
CA ASN A 9 16.92 -0.88 -6.53
C ASN A 9 15.57 -1.59 -6.35
N HIS A 10 14.50 -1.14 -7.01
CA HIS A 10 13.19 -1.81 -6.90
C HIS A 10 12.90 -2.61 -8.17
N PHE A 11 13.19 -3.91 -8.13
CA PHE A 11 12.74 -4.83 -9.16
C PHE A 11 11.29 -5.25 -8.88
N PRO A 12 10.36 -5.04 -9.82
CA PRO A 12 9.00 -5.54 -9.69
C PRO A 12 8.98 -7.07 -9.57
N VAL A 13 8.06 -7.57 -8.76
CA VAL A 13 7.88 -9.01 -8.59
C VAL A 13 7.41 -9.62 -9.90
N LEU A 14 8.01 -10.75 -10.32
CA LEU A 14 7.65 -11.49 -11.54
C LEU A 14 7.59 -10.61 -12.82
N LEU A 15 8.48 -9.60 -12.93
CA LEU A 15 8.45 -8.66 -14.05
C LEU A 15 8.55 -9.35 -15.41
N ASN A 16 9.45 -10.31 -15.57
CA ASN A 16 9.67 -10.99 -16.83
C ASN A 16 8.49 -11.89 -17.20
N GLU A 17 7.95 -12.59 -16.22
CA GLU A 17 6.79 -13.47 -16.37
C GLU A 17 5.56 -12.65 -16.77
N LEU A 18 5.31 -11.54 -16.09
CA LEU A 18 4.22 -10.63 -16.43
C LEU A 18 4.36 -10.12 -17.86
N VAL A 19 5.54 -9.62 -18.22
CA VAL A 19 5.78 -9.07 -19.57
C VAL A 19 5.60 -10.14 -20.63
N SER A 20 6.01 -11.40 -20.39
CA SER A 20 5.80 -12.50 -21.33
C SER A 20 4.33 -12.82 -21.54
N ILE A 21 3.52 -12.76 -20.49
CA ILE A 21 2.08 -13.05 -20.53
C ILE A 21 1.30 -11.96 -21.28
N ILE A 22 1.57 -10.69 -20.98
CA ILE A 22 0.82 -9.58 -21.58
C ILE A 22 1.24 -9.28 -23.03
N SER A 23 2.33 -9.85 -23.50
CA SER A 23 2.82 -9.75 -24.89
C SER A 23 2.86 -8.29 -25.44
N PRO A 24 3.60 -7.37 -24.80
CA PRO A 24 3.53 -5.94 -25.12
C PRO A 24 4.15 -5.60 -26.49
N LEU A 25 4.60 -6.57 -27.25
CA LEU A 25 5.27 -6.40 -28.54
C LEU A 25 4.37 -5.86 -29.65
N TYR A 26 3.07 -6.08 -29.56
CA TYR A 26 2.10 -5.74 -30.61
C TYR A 26 1.53 -4.33 -30.47
N GLY A 27 1.99 -3.56 -29.50
CA GLY A 27 1.47 -2.22 -29.22
C GLY A 27 0.10 -2.22 -28.57
N GLY A 28 -0.31 -1.07 -28.06
CA GLY A 28 -1.60 -0.85 -27.40
C GLY A 28 -1.49 -0.09 -26.10
N THR A 29 -2.60 -0.01 -25.39
CA THR A 29 -2.69 0.63 -24.07
C THR A 29 -2.67 -0.42 -22.96
N PHE A 30 -1.81 -0.21 -21.98
CA PHE A 30 -1.72 -1.05 -20.78
C PHE A 30 -2.06 -0.19 -19.57
N ILE A 31 -2.86 -0.72 -18.66
CA ILE A 31 -3.24 -0.01 -17.44
C ILE A 31 -2.46 -0.60 -16.27
N ASP A 32 -1.64 0.22 -15.62
CA ASP A 32 -0.89 -0.13 -14.41
C ASP A 32 -1.62 0.46 -13.20
N CYS A 33 -2.38 -0.35 -12.48
CA CYS A 33 -3.24 0.07 -11.39
C CYS A 33 -2.52 0.28 -10.05
N THR A 34 -1.22 -0.04 -10.02
CA THR A 34 -0.35 0.01 -8.85
C THR A 34 1.03 0.53 -9.24
N PHE A 35 1.05 1.76 -9.76
CA PHE A 35 2.21 2.34 -10.44
C PHE A 35 3.49 2.30 -9.59
N GLY A 36 3.42 2.70 -8.31
CA GLY A 36 4.55 2.69 -7.38
C GLY A 36 5.79 3.40 -7.92
N ALA A 37 6.91 2.67 -8.05
CA ALA A 37 8.14 3.16 -8.65
C ALA A 37 8.17 3.06 -10.19
N GLY A 38 7.10 2.61 -10.82
CA GLY A 38 6.93 2.56 -12.27
C GLY A 38 7.68 1.41 -12.97
N GLY A 39 8.03 0.35 -12.25
CA GLY A 39 8.84 -0.73 -12.80
C GLY A 39 8.18 -1.46 -13.97
N TYR A 40 6.92 -1.89 -13.85
CA TYR A 40 6.16 -2.50 -14.94
C TYR A 40 5.94 -1.52 -16.08
N SER A 41 5.48 -0.31 -15.76
CA SER A 41 5.27 0.78 -16.72
C SER A 41 6.52 1.09 -17.52
N LYS A 42 7.70 1.17 -16.87
CA LYS A 42 8.98 1.40 -17.55
C LYS A 42 9.28 0.30 -18.56
N ARG A 43 9.16 -0.96 -18.16
CA ARG A 43 9.47 -2.12 -19.00
C ARG A 43 8.54 -2.20 -20.23
N ILE A 44 7.25 -1.92 -20.05
CA ILE A 44 6.28 -1.93 -21.15
C ILE A 44 6.56 -0.77 -22.12
N LEU A 45 6.93 0.42 -21.64
CA LEU A 45 7.22 1.59 -22.44
C LEU A 45 8.56 1.52 -23.21
N GLU A 46 9.39 0.50 -23.00
CA GLU A 46 10.57 0.23 -23.83
C GLU A 46 10.16 -0.03 -25.27
N ASN A 47 9.00 -0.63 -25.52
CA ASN A 47 8.44 -0.69 -26.86
C ASN A 47 7.70 0.63 -27.19
N ASN A 48 8.14 1.27 -28.29
CA ASN A 48 7.61 2.57 -28.71
C ASN A 48 6.15 2.55 -29.16
N SER A 49 5.60 1.39 -29.47
CA SER A 49 4.18 1.22 -29.86
C SER A 49 3.23 1.13 -28.66
N ASN A 50 3.76 1.07 -27.43
CA ASN A 50 2.97 0.92 -26.22
C ASN A 50 2.67 2.26 -25.56
N ASN A 51 1.47 2.33 -24.98
CA ASN A 51 1.02 3.40 -24.10
C ASN A 51 0.73 2.85 -22.71
N ILE A 52 0.94 3.66 -21.68
CA ILE A 52 0.61 3.35 -20.30
C ILE A 52 -0.39 4.37 -19.77
N VAL A 53 -1.40 3.86 -19.09
CA VAL A 53 -2.23 4.61 -18.16
C VAL A 53 -1.95 4.06 -16.77
N ALA A 54 -1.30 4.85 -15.94
CA ALA A 54 -0.90 4.46 -14.60
C ALA A 54 -1.82 5.07 -13.56
N LEU A 55 -2.20 4.28 -12.56
CA LEU A 55 -2.94 4.72 -11.38
C LEU A 55 -2.13 4.40 -10.13
N ASP A 56 -2.17 5.29 -9.17
CA ASP A 56 -1.73 5.01 -7.82
C ASP A 56 -2.50 5.90 -6.83
N ARG A 57 -2.85 5.33 -5.69
CA ARG A 57 -3.52 6.06 -4.62
C ARG A 57 -2.55 6.86 -3.73
N ASP A 58 -1.26 6.57 -3.82
CA ASP A 58 -0.23 7.17 -2.99
C ASP A 58 0.39 8.40 -3.67
N ASN A 59 0.18 9.58 -3.09
CA ASN A 59 0.73 10.83 -3.60
C ASN A 59 2.26 10.87 -3.62
N SER A 60 2.93 10.01 -2.85
CA SER A 60 4.40 9.98 -2.83
C SER A 60 5.02 9.58 -4.18
N VAL A 61 4.25 8.91 -5.05
CA VAL A 61 4.72 8.51 -6.38
C VAL A 61 4.64 9.63 -7.43
N ASN A 62 4.05 10.79 -7.11
CA ASN A 62 3.87 11.88 -8.07
C ASN A 62 5.20 12.37 -8.68
N SER A 63 6.28 12.37 -7.91
CA SER A 63 7.60 12.75 -8.41
C SER A 63 8.11 11.78 -9.49
N VAL A 64 7.86 10.48 -9.33
CA VAL A 64 8.19 9.45 -10.31
C VAL A 64 7.30 9.60 -11.55
N ALA A 65 6.00 9.81 -11.36
CA ALA A 65 5.06 10.02 -12.46
C ALA A 65 5.45 11.23 -13.32
N ASN A 66 5.89 12.33 -12.71
CA ASN A 66 6.38 13.51 -13.44
C ASN A 66 7.62 13.22 -14.28
N GLN A 67 8.55 12.38 -13.80
CA GLN A 67 9.70 11.93 -14.59
C GLN A 67 9.26 11.10 -15.80
N PHE A 68 8.26 10.23 -15.61
CA PHE A 68 7.67 9.46 -16.72
C PHE A 68 6.96 10.35 -17.72
N HIS A 69 6.20 11.36 -17.30
CA HIS A 69 5.59 12.34 -18.20
C HIS A 69 6.64 13.06 -19.05
N THR A 70 7.73 13.50 -18.45
CA THR A 70 8.82 14.17 -19.17
C THR A 70 9.46 13.24 -20.21
N LYS A 71 9.75 11.98 -19.81
CA LYS A 71 10.44 11.00 -20.63
C LYS A 71 9.57 10.44 -21.76
N TYR A 72 8.34 10.01 -21.44
CA TYR A 72 7.48 9.27 -22.36
C TYR A 72 6.37 10.12 -23.00
N LYS A 73 6.20 11.36 -22.55
CA LYS A 73 5.26 12.35 -23.09
C LYS A 73 3.85 11.79 -23.28
N LYS A 74 3.31 11.84 -24.49
CA LYS A 74 1.93 11.40 -24.81
C LYS A 74 1.68 9.90 -24.60
N ARG A 75 2.74 9.09 -24.50
CA ARG A 75 2.62 7.65 -24.27
C ARG A 75 2.39 7.25 -22.81
N PHE A 76 2.47 8.20 -21.88
CA PHE A 76 2.26 7.97 -20.46
C PHE A 76 1.23 8.95 -19.91
N LYS A 77 0.21 8.41 -19.25
CA LYS A 77 -0.77 9.17 -18.49
C LYS A 77 -0.75 8.66 -17.06
N PHE A 78 -0.89 9.54 -16.09
CA PHE A 78 -0.95 9.17 -14.67
C PHE A 78 -2.16 9.81 -14.00
N TYR A 79 -2.85 9.02 -13.18
CA TYR A 79 -3.97 9.47 -12.36
C TYR A 79 -3.71 9.08 -10.90
N ASN A 80 -3.69 10.07 -10.02
CA ASN A 80 -3.68 9.79 -8.59
C ASN A 80 -5.09 9.38 -8.15
N LYS A 81 -5.39 8.09 -8.29
CA LYS A 81 -6.69 7.47 -8.06
C LYS A 81 -6.54 6.09 -7.44
N LYS A 82 -7.61 5.63 -6.77
CA LYS A 82 -7.74 4.22 -6.38
C LYS A 82 -7.99 3.38 -7.63
N PHE A 83 -7.49 2.15 -7.68
CA PHE A 83 -7.81 1.23 -8.77
C PHE A 83 -9.30 0.83 -8.81
N SER A 84 -10.05 1.02 -7.70
CA SER A 84 -11.51 0.89 -7.69
C SER A 84 -12.20 1.87 -8.63
N ASP A 85 -11.54 2.95 -9.03
CA ASP A 85 -12.08 3.99 -9.92
C ASP A 85 -11.67 3.75 -11.39
N ILE A 86 -11.23 2.52 -11.72
CA ILE A 86 -10.77 2.16 -13.07
C ILE A 86 -11.85 2.32 -14.14
N ASP A 87 -13.13 2.22 -13.78
CA ASP A 87 -14.26 2.45 -14.66
C ASP A 87 -14.34 3.88 -15.22
N GLN A 88 -13.67 4.83 -14.56
CA GLN A 88 -13.56 6.21 -14.99
C GLN A 88 -12.47 6.42 -16.06
N ILE A 89 -11.64 5.41 -16.31
CA ILE A 89 -10.58 5.47 -17.32
C ILE A 89 -11.18 5.15 -18.68
N LYS A 90 -11.17 6.13 -19.57
CA LYS A 90 -11.70 6.00 -20.92
C LYS A 90 -10.53 5.93 -21.90
N GLU A 91 -10.11 4.74 -22.22
CA GLU A 91 -9.01 4.45 -23.14
C GLU A 91 -9.42 3.33 -24.11
N ASP A 92 -8.95 3.45 -25.34
CA ASP A 92 -9.15 2.45 -26.37
C ASP A 92 -7.99 1.48 -26.46
N ASN A 93 -8.22 0.34 -27.11
CA ASN A 93 -7.22 -0.67 -27.40
C ASN A 93 -6.45 -1.13 -26.16
N ILE A 94 -7.17 -1.36 -25.04
CA ILE A 94 -6.59 -1.87 -23.81
C ILE A 94 -6.20 -3.33 -24.02
N LYS A 95 -4.92 -3.66 -23.79
CA LYS A 95 -4.36 -5.00 -23.95
C LYS A 95 -4.25 -5.76 -22.64
N ALA A 96 -3.94 -5.07 -21.55
CA ALA A 96 -3.85 -5.66 -20.22
C ALA A 96 -4.10 -4.63 -19.13
N ILE A 97 -4.52 -5.13 -17.98
CA ILE A 97 -4.64 -4.39 -16.73
C ILE A 97 -3.80 -5.11 -15.69
N ILE A 98 -2.93 -4.38 -15.01
CA ILE A 98 -1.93 -4.91 -14.08
C ILE A 98 -2.28 -4.46 -12.68
N PHE A 99 -2.29 -5.42 -11.73
CA PHE A 99 -2.44 -5.19 -10.30
C PHE A 99 -1.31 -5.90 -9.57
N ASP A 100 -0.40 -5.13 -8.97
CA ASP A 100 0.60 -5.63 -8.02
C ASP A 100 0.17 -5.22 -6.61
N LEU A 101 -0.63 -6.10 -5.98
CA LEU A 101 -1.30 -5.77 -4.72
C LEU A 101 -0.36 -5.97 -3.54
N GLY A 102 -0.23 -4.94 -2.72
CA GLY A 102 0.58 -4.96 -1.50
C GLY A 102 1.18 -3.61 -1.15
N TYR A 103 2.15 -3.64 -0.21
CA TYR A 103 2.92 -2.46 0.18
C TYR A 103 4.21 -2.36 -0.61
N SER A 104 4.56 -1.14 -1.00
CA SER A 104 5.90 -0.89 -1.51
C SER A 104 6.93 -0.84 -0.37
N LEU A 105 8.18 -1.19 -0.67
CA LEU A 105 9.29 -1.04 0.29
C LEU A 105 9.43 0.41 0.77
N ASN A 106 9.17 1.39 -0.10
CA ASN A 106 9.20 2.81 0.25
C ASN A 106 8.15 3.16 1.31
N GLN A 107 6.94 2.60 1.22
CA GLN A 107 5.89 2.80 2.23
C GLN A 107 6.27 2.21 3.58
N ILE A 108 6.86 1.00 3.59
CA ILE A 108 7.30 0.33 4.83
C ILE A 108 8.50 1.06 5.46
N SER A 109 9.40 1.59 4.65
CA SER A 109 10.60 2.29 5.10
C SER A 109 10.31 3.71 5.63
N ASP A 110 9.17 4.29 5.27
CA ASP A 110 8.75 5.59 5.80
C ASP A 110 8.18 5.44 7.20
N LEU A 111 9.03 5.61 8.19
CA LEU A 111 8.67 5.48 9.61
C LEU A 111 7.61 6.48 10.07
N ASN A 112 7.36 7.57 9.32
CA ASN A 112 6.32 8.55 9.65
C ASN A 112 4.92 8.04 9.33
N ARG A 113 4.79 7.08 8.42
CA ARG A 113 3.49 6.47 8.06
C ARG A 113 2.94 5.53 9.14
N GLY A 114 3.76 5.06 10.07
CA GLY A 114 3.32 4.12 11.11
C GLY A 114 3.12 2.68 10.62
N ILE A 115 3.47 2.34 9.38
CA ILE A 115 3.31 1.00 8.79
C ILE A 115 4.35 0.02 9.37
N SER A 116 5.52 0.49 9.76
CA SER A 116 6.56 -0.33 10.37
C SER A 116 6.39 -0.45 11.89
N PHE A 117 6.69 -1.61 12.47
CA PHE A 117 6.78 -1.78 13.93
C PHE A 117 7.84 -0.90 14.58
N ASN A 118 8.84 -0.50 13.80
CA ASN A 118 9.89 0.43 14.25
C ASN A 118 9.43 1.90 14.24
N SER A 119 8.22 2.18 13.77
CA SER A 119 7.66 3.52 13.76
C SER A 119 7.38 4.00 15.18
N LYS A 120 7.87 5.19 15.51
CA LYS A 120 7.63 5.85 16.81
C LYS A 120 6.58 6.94 16.73
N GLY A 121 5.97 7.12 15.58
CA GLY A 121 5.06 8.21 15.26
C GLY A 121 3.58 7.89 15.41
N LYS A 122 2.79 8.65 14.67
CA LYS A 122 1.34 8.48 14.59
C LYS A 122 1.00 7.13 13.93
N LEU A 123 -0.09 6.53 14.35
CA LEU A 123 -0.71 5.39 13.69
C LEU A 123 -1.51 5.85 12.47
N ASP A 124 -0.83 6.40 11.46
CA ASP A 124 -1.51 6.80 10.23
C ASP A 124 -1.88 5.58 9.38
N MET A 125 -0.88 4.85 8.90
CA MET A 125 -0.94 3.60 8.13
C MET A 125 -1.73 3.69 6.82
N ARG A 126 -2.08 4.89 6.37
CA ARG A 126 -2.76 5.08 5.08
C ARG A 126 -1.80 4.85 3.93
N MET A 127 -2.31 4.19 2.90
CA MET A 127 -1.59 3.95 1.64
C MET A 127 -1.86 5.04 0.59
N GLY A 128 -2.34 6.20 1.01
CA GLY A 128 -2.68 7.33 0.13
C GLY A 128 -4.12 7.81 0.34
N LEU A 129 -4.96 7.68 -0.69
CA LEU A 129 -6.35 8.15 -0.69
C LEU A 129 -7.27 7.29 0.20
N ASN A 130 -6.98 7.23 1.48
CA ASN A 130 -7.82 6.58 2.49
C ASN A 130 -8.58 7.62 3.30
N ASP A 131 -9.86 7.33 3.61
CA ASP A 131 -10.70 8.21 4.40
C ASP A 131 -10.36 8.14 5.89
N PHE A 132 -9.95 6.97 6.36
CA PHE A 132 -9.63 6.71 7.76
C PHE A 132 -8.17 6.33 7.94
N SER A 133 -7.57 6.84 9.01
CA SER A 133 -6.27 6.38 9.49
C SER A 133 -6.45 5.24 10.51
N CYS A 134 -5.38 4.50 10.75
CA CYS A 134 -5.39 3.52 11.84
C CYS A 134 -5.67 4.17 13.20
N ASP A 135 -5.21 5.42 13.41
CA ASP A 135 -5.52 6.21 14.62
C ASP A 135 -7.03 6.44 14.78
N ASP A 136 -7.74 6.75 13.68
CA ASP A 136 -9.20 6.90 13.71
C ASP A 136 -9.90 5.61 14.11
N VAL A 137 -9.48 4.49 13.53
CA VAL A 137 -10.04 3.17 13.82
C VAL A 137 -9.80 2.79 15.29
N ILE A 138 -8.56 2.86 15.75
CA ILE A 138 -8.16 2.49 17.12
C ILE A 138 -8.82 3.41 18.15
N SER A 139 -8.94 4.71 17.85
CA SER A 139 -9.49 5.69 18.80
C SER A 139 -11.01 5.69 18.86
N LYS A 140 -11.72 5.48 17.74
CA LYS A 140 -13.17 5.70 17.63
C LYS A 140 -14.00 4.42 17.63
N MET A 141 -13.49 3.30 17.10
CA MET A 141 -14.31 2.10 16.92
C MET A 141 -14.64 1.39 18.26
N SER A 142 -15.82 0.76 18.32
CA SER A 142 -16.21 -0.07 19.45
C SER A 142 -15.31 -1.30 19.61
N GLN A 143 -15.24 -1.85 20.81
CA GLN A 143 -14.49 -3.10 21.05
C GLN A 143 -14.95 -4.24 20.12
N GLN A 144 -16.25 -4.31 19.84
CA GLN A 144 -16.81 -5.34 18.98
C GLN A 144 -16.37 -5.17 17.52
N ASN A 145 -16.32 -3.94 17.02
CA ASN A 145 -15.84 -3.67 15.66
C ASN A 145 -14.35 -3.93 15.53
N LEU A 146 -13.54 -3.49 16.49
CA LEU A 146 -12.11 -3.83 16.54
C LEU A 146 -11.88 -5.34 16.56
N PHE A 147 -12.67 -6.08 17.36
CA PHE A 147 -12.61 -7.53 17.39
C PHE A 147 -12.91 -8.13 16.01
N LYS A 148 -13.97 -7.67 15.33
CA LYS A 148 -14.34 -8.16 13.99
C LYS A 148 -13.21 -7.90 12.98
N ILE A 149 -12.66 -6.69 12.98
CA ILE A 149 -11.54 -6.31 12.09
C ILE A 149 -10.37 -7.27 12.35
N PHE A 150 -9.91 -7.40 13.59
CA PHE A 150 -8.78 -8.25 13.93
C PHE A 150 -9.02 -9.72 13.65
N LYS A 151 -10.23 -10.21 13.86
CA LYS A 151 -10.58 -11.62 13.66
C LYS A 151 -10.72 -11.98 12.19
N TYR A 152 -11.49 -11.21 11.42
CA TYR A 152 -11.89 -11.60 10.09
C TYR A 152 -10.93 -11.11 9.00
N PHE A 153 -10.40 -9.91 9.13
CA PHE A 153 -9.44 -9.39 8.15
C PHE A 153 -7.98 -9.73 8.52
N GLY A 154 -7.66 -9.79 9.81
CA GLY A 154 -6.31 -10.09 10.28
C GLY A 154 -6.04 -11.55 10.61
N ASP A 155 -7.05 -12.41 10.58
CA ASP A 155 -6.95 -13.80 11.04
C ASP A 155 -6.26 -13.91 12.42
N GLU A 156 -6.55 -12.92 13.31
CA GLU A 156 -5.89 -12.83 14.61
C GLU A 156 -6.60 -13.68 15.65
N LYS A 157 -5.91 -14.69 16.17
CA LYS A 157 -6.47 -15.60 17.21
C LYS A 157 -6.76 -14.88 18.51
N TYR A 158 -5.97 -13.88 18.85
CA TYR A 158 -6.08 -13.09 20.07
C TYR A 158 -6.87 -11.80 19.89
N ALA A 159 -7.70 -11.69 18.84
CA ALA A 159 -8.49 -10.50 18.51
C ALA A 159 -9.29 -9.96 19.70
N LYS A 160 -9.94 -10.85 20.48
CA LYS A 160 -10.77 -10.45 21.64
C LYS A 160 -9.96 -9.79 22.76
N PRO A 161 -8.88 -10.39 23.29
CA PRO A 161 -8.08 -9.73 24.32
C PRO A 161 -7.32 -8.49 23.81
N ILE A 162 -6.89 -8.47 22.56
CA ILE A 162 -6.24 -7.30 21.96
C ILE A 162 -7.22 -6.13 21.90
N SER A 163 -8.42 -6.31 21.32
CA SER A 163 -9.43 -5.26 21.22
C SER A 163 -9.86 -4.73 22.60
N LYS A 164 -9.98 -5.62 23.62
CA LYS A 164 -10.28 -5.23 24.99
C LYS A 164 -9.18 -4.31 25.57
N LYS A 165 -7.90 -4.70 25.42
CA LYS A 165 -6.78 -3.89 25.93
C LYS A 165 -6.67 -2.54 25.25
N ILE A 166 -6.88 -2.48 23.92
CA ILE A 166 -6.91 -1.23 23.17
C ILE A 166 -7.97 -0.27 23.75
N VAL A 167 -9.21 -0.75 23.92
CA VAL A 167 -10.31 0.08 24.44
C VAL A 167 -10.06 0.52 25.89
N GLN A 168 -9.41 -0.30 26.70
CA GLN A 168 -9.01 0.08 28.07
C GLN A 168 -7.92 1.16 28.05
N LEU A 169 -6.87 0.97 27.25
CA LEU A 169 -5.72 1.88 27.24
C LEU A 169 -6.07 3.26 26.66
N ARG A 170 -6.88 3.32 25.58
CA ARG A 170 -7.26 4.59 24.94
C ARG A 170 -8.08 5.54 25.80
N LYS A 171 -8.67 5.06 26.91
CA LYS A 171 -9.37 5.91 27.88
C LYS A 171 -8.41 6.86 28.62
N ASN A 172 -7.16 6.45 28.78
CA ASN A 172 -6.18 7.13 29.62
C ASN A 172 -5.07 7.82 28.81
N LYS A 173 -4.78 7.32 27.58
CA LYS A 173 -3.75 7.89 26.73
C LYS A 173 -4.03 7.63 25.26
N LYS A 174 -3.50 8.51 24.40
CA LYS A 174 -3.48 8.28 22.96
C LYS A 174 -2.57 7.10 22.64
N ILE A 175 -3.07 6.16 21.79
CA ILE A 175 -2.32 4.97 21.40
C ILE A 175 -1.44 5.34 20.20
N LYS A 176 -0.14 5.08 20.32
CA LYS A 176 0.85 5.16 19.25
C LYS A 176 1.23 3.76 18.79
N THR A 177 2.04 3.66 17.72
CA THR A 177 2.53 2.37 17.19
C THR A 177 3.21 1.54 18.28
N GLU A 178 4.08 2.12 19.09
CA GLU A 178 4.76 1.45 20.21
C GLU A 178 3.77 0.83 21.22
N ASN A 179 2.72 1.57 21.58
CA ASN A 179 1.72 1.06 22.53
C ASN A 179 0.90 -0.09 21.94
N LEU A 180 0.64 -0.06 20.64
CA LEU A 180 -0.04 -1.16 19.97
C LEU A 180 0.83 -2.42 19.96
N VAL A 181 2.12 -2.27 19.71
CA VAL A 181 3.12 -3.36 19.80
C VAL A 181 3.14 -3.94 21.20
N GLU A 182 3.26 -3.12 22.26
CA GLU A 182 3.23 -3.53 23.66
C GLU A 182 1.95 -4.32 24.02
N ILE A 183 0.78 -3.87 23.55
CA ILE A 183 -0.49 -4.57 23.76
C ILE A 183 -0.42 -5.98 23.17
N ILE A 184 0.04 -6.10 21.92
CA ILE A 184 0.12 -7.37 21.21
C ILE A 184 1.08 -8.32 21.91
N GLU A 185 2.29 -7.85 22.24
CA GLU A 185 3.29 -8.64 22.94
C GLU A 185 2.79 -9.13 24.28
N SER A 186 2.12 -8.26 25.05
CA SER A 186 1.57 -8.61 26.35
C SER A 186 0.47 -9.66 26.29
N VAL A 187 -0.32 -9.70 25.20
CA VAL A 187 -1.38 -10.69 24.98
C VAL A 187 -0.79 -12.01 24.47
N LYS A 188 0.14 -11.94 23.54
CA LYS A 188 0.73 -13.13 22.91
C LYS A 188 1.84 -13.75 23.75
N LYS A 189 2.30 -13.06 24.81
CA LYS A 189 3.47 -13.43 25.63
C LYS A 189 4.72 -13.73 24.77
N ARG A 190 4.89 -13.01 23.67
CA ARG A 190 5.98 -13.16 22.70
C ARG A 190 6.36 -11.79 22.12
N LYS A 191 7.65 -11.58 21.85
CA LYS A 191 8.11 -10.38 21.14
C LYS A 191 7.58 -10.34 19.70
N VAL A 192 7.28 -9.14 19.22
CA VAL A 192 6.75 -8.90 17.86
C VAL A 192 7.71 -9.38 16.77
N GLU A 193 9.01 -9.33 16.99
CA GLU A 193 10.05 -9.87 16.09
C GLU A 193 9.84 -11.35 15.71
N LYS A 194 9.14 -12.11 16.58
CA LYS A 194 8.77 -13.51 16.34
C LYS A 194 7.35 -13.69 15.79
N ILE A 195 6.64 -12.58 15.58
CA ILE A 195 5.29 -12.57 15.02
C ILE A 195 5.47 -12.16 13.55
N ASN A 196 4.92 -12.94 12.61
CA ASN A 196 4.96 -12.57 11.20
C ASN A 196 4.32 -11.16 11.05
N PRO A 197 5.09 -10.12 10.73
CA PRO A 197 4.60 -8.75 10.62
C PRO A 197 3.47 -8.63 9.59
N LEU A 198 3.57 -9.37 8.49
CA LEU A 198 2.60 -9.40 7.40
C LEU A 198 1.19 -9.80 7.87
N LYS A 199 1.07 -10.68 8.89
CA LYS A 199 -0.25 -11.03 9.44
C LYS A 199 -0.94 -9.87 10.15
N PHE A 200 -0.16 -8.98 10.77
CA PHE A 200 -0.73 -7.85 11.49
C PHE A 200 -1.04 -6.68 10.55
N PHE A 201 -0.24 -6.49 9.51
CA PHE A 201 -0.46 -5.45 8.51
C PHE A 201 -1.57 -5.75 7.51
N LYS A 202 -1.85 -7.02 7.21
CA LYS A 202 -3.07 -7.42 6.48
C LYS A 202 -4.36 -6.87 7.12
N LEU A 203 -4.33 -6.61 8.41
CA LEU A 203 -5.40 -5.95 9.17
C LEU A 203 -5.75 -4.56 8.67
N LEU A 204 -4.80 -3.87 8.07
CA LEU A 204 -4.86 -2.45 7.79
C LEU A 204 -4.98 -2.16 6.28
N GLU A 205 -4.82 -3.19 5.44
CA GLU A 205 -5.06 -3.10 3.99
C GLU A 205 -6.53 -2.81 3.66
N PHE A 206 -7.43 -3.17 4.56
CA PHE A 206 -8.89 -3.07 4.37
C PHE A 206 -9.51 -1.84 5.06
N LEU A 207 -8.71 -0.96 5.65
CA LEU A 207 -9.12 0.32 6.21
C LEU A 207 -8.75 1.46 5.25
#